data_dce230abcba0d8c92932d66766140b81
#
_entry.id   dce230abcba0d8c92932d66766140b81
#
_cell.length_a   1.000
_cell.length_b   1.000
_cell.length_c   1.000
_cell.angle_alpha   90.00
_cell.angle_beta   90.00
_cell.angle_gamma   90.00
#
_symmetry.space_group_name_H-M   'P 1'
#
loop_
_entity.id
_entity.type
_entity.pdbx_description
1 polymer ?
#
loop_
_entity_poly.entity_id
_entity_poly.type
_entity_poly.pdbx_seq_one_letter_code
_entity_poly.pdbx_strand_id
1 'polypeptide(L)'
;MVHHSLGLVRWPVLALALCAAAPGAAAQAPVVVIVNASVVDVETGRVRSGQSLLIQGTRIVRLAPAGRVKVPAGATTIDGTGRFVIPGLWDMHVHATGFGIDRLFLPLLVANGVTGVRDMFGRMAWYDSARALGARGDIVMPRLVGAGHILDGKPAVWPGSVGVATAEEARHAVDSLAGAGAAFIKVYSRLTPAAFRAAASQARARGLDFAGHVPSLVSVDEAVQLGMRTIEHLQMFTTACSSQEEQLRAGVTAAVASARGWDSAAVVTRGQLPVQLATFDRARCRALAQRVARSSTWMVPTMVVLRSTAFLDDTTFKGDPRLRYVPTFLSASWDPKLDFRFRAVTPEGWAQRKLVYAEQQEIVHILHDAGVKFLAGTDLGNPWIFPGFSLYDELGHLVENGFSPLEALQTATLNPARFYHATDSLGTVRAGHVADLVILDGNPLADIRNVARVHAVVLNGVPIDAARRAAIFKTAEGLAAPARPQ
;
A
#
# COMPACT_ATOMS: atom_id res chain seq x y z
N MET A 1 81.16 -4.53 15.23
CA MET A 1 80.95 -5.57 14.22
C MET A 1 80.48 -6.82 14.93
N VAL A 2 79.18 -7.08 14.88
CA VAL A 2 78.60 -8.32 15.38
C VAL A 2 77.54 -8.73 14.35
N HIS A 3 77.81 -9.83 13.63
CA HIS A 3 76.91 -10.46 12.68
C HIS A 3 75.83 -11.25 13.43
N HIS A 4 74.56 -10.97 13.17
CA HIS A 4 73.46 -11.84 13.57
C HIS A 4 72.96 -12.62 12.35
N SER A 5 73.13 -13.93 12.41
CA SER A 5 72.62 -14.92 11.47
C SER A 5 71.15 -15.15 11.71
N LEU A 6 70.34 -14.96 10.68
CA LEU A 6 68.90 -15.29 10.63
C LEU A 6 68.74 -16.79 10.35
N GLY A 7 68.20 -17.51 11.33
CA GLY A 7 67.81 -18.91 11.19
C GLY A 7 66.43 -19.03 10.47
N LEU A 8 66.45 -19.74 9.36
CA LEU A 8 65.23 -20.14 8.59
C LEU A 8 64.51 -21.27 9.34
N VAL A 9 63.29 -20.95 9.88
CA VAL A 9 62.40 -21.95 10.42
C VAL A 9 61.58 -22.52 9.24
N ARG A 10 61.81 -23.80 8.93
CA ARG A 10 61.01 -24.59 7.96
C ARG A 10 59.69 -25.04 8.63
N TRP A 11 58.58 -24.62 8.10
CA TRP A 11 57.25 -25.13 8.47
C TRP A 11 56.94 -26.37 7.62
N PRO A 12 56.32 -27.43 8.19
CA PRO A 12 55.90 -28.58 7.40
C PRO A 12 54.68 -28.24 6.56
N VAL A 13 54.75 -28.55 5.28
CA VAL A 13 53.63 -28.46 4.33
C VAL A 13 52.64 -29.59 4.67
N LEU A 14 51.47 -29.21 5.28
CA LEU A 14 50.36 -30.12 5.45
C LEU A 14 49.65 -30.21 4.11
N ALA A 15 49.72 -31.37 3.44
CA ALA A 15 48.95 -31.65 2.23
C ALA A 15 47.46 -31.80 2.61
N LEU A 16 46.65 -30.75 2.35
CA LEU A 16 45.20 -30.87 2.39
C LEU A 16 44.71 -31.71 1.19
N ALA A 17 44.22 -32.90 1.47
CA ALA A 17 43.46 -33.67 0.48
C ALA A 17 42.15 -32.93 0.17
N LEU A 18 42.04 -32.30 -1.01
CA LEU A 18 40.80 -31.80 -1.54
C LEU A 18 39.91 -33.02 -1.87
N CYS A 19 38.97 -33.32 -0.97
CA CYS A 19 37.80 -34.08 -1.35
C CYS A 19 36.98 -33.24 -2.34
N ALA A 20 37.05 -33.56 -3.62
CA ALA A 20 36.16 -33.03 -4.63
C ALA A 20 34.71 -33.49 -4.29
N ALA A 21 33.99 -32.64 -3.56
CA ALA A 21 32.55 -32.82 -3.46
C ALA A 21 31.96 -32.69 -4.88
N ALA A 22 31.32 -33.75 -5.36
CA ALA A 22 30.57 -33.72 -6.61
C ALA A 22 29.61 -32.50 -6.57
N PRO A 23 29.51 -31.72 -7.64
CA PRO A 23 28.52 -30.62 -7.67
C PRO A 23 27.15 -31.24 -7.50
N GLY A 24 26.53 -31.01 -6.32
CA GLY A 24 25.14 -31.38 -6.11
C GLY A 24 24.34 -30.75 -7.26
N ALA A 25 23.51 -31.54 -7.95
CA ALA A 25 22.66 -31.07 -9.03
C ALA A 25 21.87 -29.86 -8.50
N ALA A 26 22.21 -28.67 -8.96
CA ALA A 26 21.46 -27.46 -8.63
C ALA A 26 20.00 -27.73 -9.02
N ALA A 27 19.10 -27.73 -8.04
CA ALA A 27 17.68 -27.93 -8.29
C ALA A 27 17.28 -26.96 -9.41
N GLN A 28 16.82 -27.51 -10.56
CA GLN A 28 16.43 -26.68 -11.69
C GLN A 28 15.33 -25.72 -11.21
N ALA A 29 15.50 -24.42 -11.51
CA ALA A 29 14.52 -23.42 -11.17
C ALA A 29 13.13 -23.84 -11.70
N PRO A 30 12.07 -23.71 -10.91
CA PRO A 30 10.74 -24.14 -11.31
C PRO A 30 10.33 -23.45 -12.62
N VAL A 31 9.77 -24.24 -13.53
CA VAL A 31 9.29 -23.76 -14.82
C VAL A 31 7.78 -23.77 -14.82
N VAL A 32 7.17 -22.63 -15.16
CA VAL A 32 5.73 -22.45 -15.28
C VAL A 32 5.41 -21.96 -16.68
N VAL A 33 4.37 -22.52 -17.29
CA VAL A 33 3.88 -22.05 -18.60
C VAL A 33 2.40 -21.69 -18.47
N ILE A 34 2.06 -20.45 -18.77
CA ILE A 34 0.66 -20.05 -18.97
C ILE A 34 0.39 -20.18 -20.46
N VAL A 35 -0.59 -20.99 -20.86
CA VAL A 35 -0.88 -21.28 -22.27
C VAL A 35 -2.16 -20.58 -22.72
N ASN A 36 -2.13 -20.02 -23.94
CA ASN A 36 -3.30 -19.50 -24.66
C ASN A 36 -4.12 -18.43 -23.89
N ALA A 37 -3.47 -17.52 -23.19
CA ALA A 37 -4.12 -16.45 -22.45
C ALA A 37 -4.29 -15.15 -23.26
N SER A 38 -5.18 -14.28 -22.82
CA SER A 38 -5.25 -12.89 -23.25
C SER A 38 -4.40 -12.02 -22.30
N VAL A 39 -3.32 -11.43 -22.81
CA VAL A 39 -2.45 -10.55 -22.03
C VAL A 39 -2.94 -9.11 -22.13
N VAL A 40 -3.22 -8.50 -21.00
CA VAL A 40 -3.60 -7.09 -20.90
C VAL A 40 -2.33 -6.25 -20.85
N ASP A 41 -2.14 -5.42 -21.86
CA ASP A 41 -1.09 -4.42 -21.89
C ASP A 41 -1.58 -3.18 -21.13
N VAL A 42 -1.16 -3.05 -19.88
CA VAL A 42 -1.58 -1.94 -19.00
C VAL A 42 -0.96 -0.59 -19.37
N GLU A 43 0.01 -0.53 -20.29
CA GLU A 43 0.54 0.74 -20.80
C GLU A 43 -0.37 1.33 -21.86
N THR A 44 -0.90 0.47 -22.75
CA THR A 44 -1.65 0.91 -23.95
C THR A 44 -3.13 0.58 -23.91
N GLY A 45 -3.59 -0.23 -22.96
CA GLY A 45 -4.97 -0.74 -22.92
C GLY A 45 -5.27 -1.82 -23.96
N ARG A 46 -4.28 -2.33 -24.72
CA ARG A 46 -4.48 -3.38 -25.69
C ARG A 46 -4.55 -4.75 -25.03
N VAL A 47 -5.49 -5.58 -25.49
CA VAL A 47 -5.58 -6.98 -25.10
C VAL A 47 -5.02 -7.86 -26.22
N ARG A 48 -3.93 -8.57 -25.94
CA ARG A 48 -3.30 -9.49 -26.89
C ARG A 48 -3.76 -10.91 -26.59
N SER A 49 -4.72 -11.40 -27.35
CA SER A 49 -5.26 -12.76 -27.21
C SER A 49 -4.30 -13.82 -27.73
N GLY A 50 -4.51 -15.08 -27.29
CA GLY A 50 -3.76 -16.24 -27.78
C GLY A 50 -2.26 -16.17 -27.47
N GLN A 51 -1.88 -15.65 -26.32
CA GLN A 51 -0.48 -15.56 -25.89
C GLN A 51 -0.12 -16.71 -24.93
N SER A 52 1.14 -17.15 -24.98
CA SER A 52 1.70 -18.05 -23.97
C SER A 52 2.93 -17.42 -23.32
N LEU A 53 3.05 -17.63 -22.01
CA LEU A 53 4.16 -17.14 -21.20
C LEU A 53 4.98 -18.31 -20.68
N LEU A 54 6.29 -18.25 -20.85
CA LEU A 54 7.25 -19.15 -20.19
C LEU A 54 7.89 -18.38 -19.02
N ILE A 55 7.78 -18.94 -17.85
CA ILE A 55 8.35 -18.41 -16.60
C ILE A 55 9.40 -19.39 -16.12
N GLN A 56 10.58 -18.90 -15.78
CA GLN A 56 11.67 -19.68 -15.21
C GLN A 56 12.23 -18.98 -13.98
N GLY A 57 12.23 -19.67 -12.85
CA GLY A 57 12.51 -19.04 -11.56
C GLY A 57 11.52 -17.89 -11.32
N THR A 58 12.03 -16.70 -11.04
CA THR A 58 11.19 -15.53 -10.70
C THR A 58 10.82 -14.64 -11.88
N ARG A 59 11.18 -15.03 -13.14
CA ARG A 59 11.05 -14.11 -14.29
C ARG A 59 10.27 -14.72 -15.45
N ILE A 60 9.58 -13.85 -16.18
CA ILE A 60 9.02 -14.16 -17.50
C ILE A 60 10.17 -14.18 -18.49
N VAL A 61 10.52 -15.36 -19.01
CA VAL A 61 11.63 -15.48 -19.97
C VAL A 61 11.16 -15.39 -21.42
N ARG A 62 9.87 -15.66 -21.67
CA ARG A 62 9.29 -15.54 -23.02
C ARG A 62 7.80 -15.24 -22.95
N LEU A 63 7.36 -14.35 -23.82
CA LEU A 63 5.96 -14.08 -24.16
C LEU A 63 5.83 -14.14 -25.69
N ALA A 64 4.98 -15.02 -26.20
CA ALA A 64 4.79 -15.20 -27.66
C ALA A 64 3.39 -15.77 -27.96
N PRO A 65 2.92 -15.72 -29.22
CA PRO A 65 1.67 -16.36 -29.62
C PRO A 65 1.61 -17.84 -29.22
N ALA A 66 0.41 -18.33 -28.93
CA ALA A 66 0.18 -19.74 -28.60
C ALA A 66 0.78 -20.67 -29.68
N GLY A 67 1.38 -21.79 -29.26
CA GLY A 67 2.11 -22.70 -30.13
C GLY A 67 3.56 -22.30 -30.43
N ARG A 68 3.98 -21.05 -30.18
CA ARG A 68 5.38 -20.60 -30.30
C ARG A 68 6.19 -20.75 -29.00
N VAL A 69 5.56 -21.10 -27.90
CA VAL A 69 6.18 -21.42 -26.60
C VAL A 69 6.09 -22.94 -26.43
N LYS A 70 7.22 -23.63 -26.44
CA LYS A 70 7.28 -25.05 -26.10
C LYS A 70 7.08 -25.21 -24.58
N VAL A 71 6.26 -26.17 -24.18
CA VAL A 71 6.10 -26.55 -22.78
C VAL A 71 7.22 -27.55 -22.44
N PRO A 72 8.19 -27.19 -21.58
CA PRO A 72 9.24 -28.12 -21.19
C PRO A 72 8.67 -29.31 -20.40
N ALA A 73 9.33 -30.46 -20.50
CA ALA A 73 8.96 -31.60 -19.65
C ALA A 73 9.07 -31.22 -18.14
N GLY A 74 8.08 -31.60 -17.37
CA GLY A 74 8.01 -31.29 -15.92
C GLY A 74 7.59 -29.84 -15.59
N ALA A 75 7.28 -28.99 -16.58
CA ALA A 75 6.76 -27.65 -16.31
C ALA A 75 5.33 -27.70 -15.76
N THR A 76 5.05 -26.85 -14.76
CA THR A 76 3.68 -26.60 -14.32
C THR A 76 2.94 -25.78 -15.38
N THR A 77 1.80 -26.28 -15.85
CA THR A 77 1.01 -25.60 -16.89
C THR A 77 -0.27 -25.00 -16.30
N ILE A 78 -0.53 -23.74 -16.63
CA ILE A 78 -1.78 -23.05 -16.32
C ILE A 78 -2.52 -22.80 -17.64
N ASP A 79 -3.73 -23.34 -17.78
CA ASP A 79 -4.58 -23.04 -18.95
C ASP A 79 -5.12 -21.62 -18.85
N GLY A 80 -4.75 -20.78 -19.80
CA GLY A 80 -5.19 -19.39 -19.92
C GLY A 80 -6.33 -19.18 -20.92
N THR A 81 -6.87 -20.25 -21.50
CA THR A 81 -7.94 -20.16 -22.51
C THR A 81 -9.16 -19.43 -21.95
N GLY A 82 -9.57 -18.34 -22.62
CA GLY A 82 -10.67 -17.48 -22.16
C GLY A 82 -10.33 -16.57 -20.97
N ARG A 83 -9.09 -16.58 -20.47
CA ARG A 83 -8.63 -15.82 -19.31
C ARG A 83 -7.72 -14.67 -19.68
N PHE A 84 -7.61 -13.72 -18.73
CA PHE A 84 -6.85 -12.49 -18.88
C PHE A 84 -5.68 -12.48 -17.88
N VAL A 85 -4.49 -12.14 -18.36
CA VAL A 85 -3.29 -12.01 -17.53
C VAL A 85 -2.95 -10.54 -17.38
N ILE A 86 -2.86 -10.10 -16.13
CA ILE A 86 -2.41 -8.77 -15.74
C ILE A 86 -1.17 -8.86 -14.84
N PRO A 87 -0.39 -7.79 -14.66
CA PRO A 87 0.63 -7.72 -13.61
C PRO A 87 0.01 -7.93 -12.23
N GLY A 88 0.80 -8.40 -11.29
CA GLY A 88 0.39 -8.46 -9.88
C GLY A 88 -0.01 -7.09 -9.34
N LEU A 89 -1.06 -7.06 -8.53
CA LEU A 89 -1.59 -5.85 -7.95
C LEU A 89 -0.72 -5.36 -6.77
N TRP A 90 -0.70 -4.06 -6.58
CA TRP A 90 -0.11 -3.40 -5.42
C TRP A 90 -1.17 -2.64 -4.62
N ASP A 91 -1.14 -2.82 -3.30
CA ASP A 91 -1.89 -1.97 -2.35
C ASP A 91 -0.89 -1.00 -1.69
N MET A 92 -1.00 0.27 -2.05
CA MET A 92 -0.02 1.29 -1.67
C MET A 92 -0.30 1.95 -0.33
N HIS A 93 -1.29 1.44 0.43
CA HIS A 93 -1.56 1.88 1.79
C HIS A 93 -2.22 0.77 2.61
N VAL A 94 -1.43 0.08 3.42
CA VAL A 94 -1.93 -0.97 4.31
C VAL A 94 -1.33 -0.84 5.72
N HIS A 95 -1.97 -1.50 6.69
CA HIS A 95 -1.47 -1.83 8.02
C HIS A 95 -1.64 -3.35 8.20
N ALA A 96 -0.74 -4.13 7.56
CA ALA A 96 -0.90 -5.57 7.39
C ALA A 96 0.00 -6.40 8.32
N THR A 97 0.80 -5.76 9.17
CA THR A 97 1.78 -6.43 10.03
C THR A 97 1.55 -6.14 11.51
N GLY A 98 2.02 -7.05 12.36
CA GLY A 98 1.93 -6.94 13.81
C GLY A 98 0.66 -7.51 14.40
N PHE A 99 0.59 -7.56 15.72
CA PHE A 99 -0.56 -8.07 16.49
C PHE A 99 -1.02 -9.49 16.11
N GLY A 100 -0.16 -10.27 15.43
CA GLY A 100 -0.48 -11.65 15.00
C GLY A 100 -1.34 -11.74 13.73
N ILE A 101 -1.65 -10.61 13.08
CA ILE A 101 -2.44 -10.60 11.84
C ILE A 101 -1.63 -10.95 10.59
N ASP A 102 -0.30 -10.97 10.67
CA ASP A 102 0.58 -11.25 9.53
C ASP A 102 0.26 -12.58 8.85
N ARG A 103 0.03 -13.63 9.66
CA ARG A 103 -0.31 -14.99 9.17
C ARG A 103 -1.66 -15.07 8.49
N LEU A 104 -2.50 -14.08 8.72
CA LEU A 104 -3.84 -13.98 8.17
C LEU A 104 -3.89 -13.01 6.97
N PHE A 105 -3.43 -11.78 7.15
CA PHE A 105 -3.61 -10.73 6.16
C PHE A 105 -2.67 -10.88 4.96
N LEU A 106 -1.39 -11.22 5.19
CA LEU A 106 -0.43 -11.33 4.10
C LEU A 106 -0.79 -12.44 3.08
N PRO A 107 -1.17 -13.67 3.51
CA PRO A 107 -1.64 -14.69 2.56
C PRO A 107 -2.93 -14.31 1.85
N LEU A 108 -3.90 -13.67 2.54
CA LEU A 108 -5.15 -13.23 1.92
C LEU A 108 -4.93 -12.18 0.84
N LEU A 109 -4.02 -11.22 1.07
CA LEU A 109 -3.61 -10.25 0.06
C LEU A 109 -3.14 -10.97 -1.20
N VAL A 110 -2.23 -11.95 -1.06
CA VAL A 110 -1.71 -12.73 -2.20
C VAL A 110 -2.80 -13.55 -2.87
N ALA A 111 -3.66 -14.24 -2.11
CA ALA A 111 -4.76 -15.02 -2.67
C ALA A 111 -5.74 -14.17 -3.49
N ASN A 112 -5.81 -12.86 -3.21
CA ASN A 112 -6.57 -11.87 -3.96
C ASN A 112 -5.72 -11.13 -5.03
N GLY A 113 -4.54 -11.64 -5.41
CA GLY A 113 -3.72 -11.08 -6.48
C GLY A 113 -2.87 -9.87 -6.09
N VAL A 114 -2.85 -9.49 -4.82
CA VAL A 114 -1.97 -8.41 -4.32
C VAL A 114 -0.59 -8.97 -4.07
N THR A 115 0.35 -8.62 -4.94
CA THR A 115 1.74 -9.14 -4.92
C THR A 115 2.73 -8.16 -4.32
N GLY A 116 2.30 -6.93 -4.04
CA GLY A 116 3.11 -5.93 -3.37
C GLY A 116 2.27 -5.04 -2.47
N VAL A 117 2.84 -4.63 -1.33
CA VAL A 117 2.19 -3.73 -0.38
C VAL A 117 3.15 -2.67 0.14
N ARG A 118 2.60 -1.48 0.42
CA ARG A 118 3.27 -0.43 1.17
C ARG A 118 2.62 -0.29 2.55
N ASP A 119 3.30 -0.79 3.58
CA ASP A 119 2.82 -0.73 4.97
C ASP A 119 3.20 0.62 5.58
N MET A 120 2.16 1.37 5.98
CA MET A 120 2.28 2.77 6.39
C MET A 120 2.42 2.95 7.90
N PHE A 121 2.36 1.86 8.68
CA PHE A 121 2.58 1.89 10.13
C PHE A 121 2.87 0.48 10.67
N GLY A 122 4.06 0.30 11.22
CA GLY A 122 4.47 -0.96 11.84
C GLY A 122 5.70 -0.76 12.70
N ARG A 123 6.30 -1.87 13.11
CA ARG A 123 7.63 -1.91 13.75
C ARG A 123 8.57 -2.67 12.83
N MET A 124 9.82 -2.27 12.75
CA MET A 124 10.79 -2.98 11.90
C MET A 124 10.84 -4.47 12.25
N ALA A 125 10.82 -4.83 13.55
CA ALA A 125 10.77 -6.21 14.00
C ALA A 125 9.55 -7.01 13.50
N TRP A 126 8.41 -6.35 13.26
CA TRP A 126 7.24 -7.02 12.66
C TRP A 126 7.49 -7.36 11.19
N TYR A 127 8.09 -6.40 10.43
CA TYR A 127 8.46 -6.64 9.04
C TYR A 127 9.49 -7.76 8.91
N ASP A 128 10.49 -7.80 9.80
CA ASP A 128 11.51 -8.85 9.80
C ASP A 128 10.91 -10.21 10.16
N SER A 129 9.98 -10.26 11.14
CA SER A 129 9.24 -11.47 11.48
C SER A 129 8.42 -11.97 10.27
N ALA A 130 7.67 -11.08 9.60
CA ALA A 130 6.87 -11.46 8.43
C ALA A 130 7.77 -11.97 7.29
N ARG A 131 8.89 -11.29 7.01
CA ARG A 131 9.87 -11.74 6.00
C ARG A 131 10.47 -13.10 6.35
N ALA A 132 10.80 -13.34 7.63
CA ALA A 132 11.30 -14.61 8.09
C ALA A 132 10.26 -15.74 7.92
N LEU A 133 8.98 -15.49 8.20
CA LEU A 133 7.90 -16.43 7.93
C LEU A 133 7.78 -16.77 6.44
N GLY A 134 7.84 -15.76 5.58
CA GLY A 134 7.83 -15.93 4.13
C GLY A 134 9.03 -16.70 3.61
N ALA A 135 10.24 -16.38 4.11
CA ALA A 135 11.48 -17.05 3.70
C ALA A 135 11.53 -18.54 4.07
N ARG A 136 10.91 -18.94 5.19
CA ARG A 136 10.76 -20.35 5.58
C ARG A 136 9.63 -21.07 4.85
N GLY A 137 8.77 -20.34 4.12
CA GLY A 137 7.59 -20.90 3.47
C GLY A 137 6.42 -21.15 4.42
N ASP A 138 6.47 -20.63 5.65
CA ASP A 138 5.39 -20.77 6.64
C ASP A 138 4.12 -20.02 6.17
N ILE A 139 4.29 -18.94 5.41
CA ILE A 139 3.24 -18.19 4.75
C ILE A 139 3.66 -17.80 3.33
N VAL A 140 2.70 -17.57 2.46
CA VAL A 140 2.91 -16.77 1.25
C VAL A 140 2.69 -15.29 1.61
N MET A 141 3.54 -14.40 1.09
CA MET A 141 3.41 -12.98 1.39
C MET A 141 3.77 -12.12 0.19
N PRO A 142 3.14 -10.93 0.04
CA PRO A 142 3.51 -9.97 -0.99
C PRO A 142 4.88 -9.35 -0.72
N ARG A 143 5.45 -8.64 -1.69
CA ARG A 143 6.57 -7.72 -1.45
C ARG A 143 6.14 -6.69 -0.41
N LEU A 144 6.96 -6.45 0.59
CA LEU A 144 6.64 -5.58 1.71
C LEU A 144 7.63 -4.41 1.77
N VAL A 145 7.10 -3.19 1.56
CA VAL A 145 7.80 -1.92 1.75
C VAL A 145 7.19 -1.24 2.97
N GLY A 146 7.96 -0.94 4.00
CA GLY A 146 7.43 -0.46 5.28
C GLY A 146 8.06 0.84 5.78
N ALA A 147 7.23 1.71 6.36
CA ALA A 147 7.64 2.97 6.98
C ALA A 147 8.27 2.80 8.37
N GLY A 148 7.99 1.70 9.07
CA GLY A 148 8.21 1.64 10.49
C GLY A 148 7.18 2.47 11.28
N HIS A 149 7.64 3.12 12.34
CA HIS A 149 6.75 3.96 13.16
C HIS A 149 6.32 5.23 12.43
N ILE A 150 5.07 5.65 12.68
CA ILE A 150 4.59 6.98 12.27
C ILE A 150 5.36 8.06 13.04
N LEU A 151 5.75 9.13 12.35
CA LEU A 151 6.27 10.36 12.93
C LEU A 151 5.13 11.37 13.09
N ASP A 152 4.78 11.73 14.32
CA ASP A 152 3.66 12.63 14.62
C ASP A 152 4.06 13.71 15.65
N GLY A 153 3.18 14.68 15.86
CA GLY A 153 3.33 15.67 16.93
C GLY A 153 3.05 15.10 18.33
N LYS A 154 3.35 15.86 19.37
CA LYS A 154 3.03 15.50 20.76
C LYS A 154 1.73 16.19 21.23
N PRO A 155 0.79 15.43 21.85
CA PRO A 155 0.73 13.96 21.92
C PRO A 155 0.43 13.35 20.54
N ALA A 156 1.01 12.20 20.21
CA ALA A 156 0.73 11.52 18.95
C ALA A 156 -0.72 11.02 18.89
N VAL A 157 -1.29 10.92 17.68
CA VAL A 157 -2.66 10.40 17.49
C VAL A 157 -2.73 8.91 17.81
N TRP A 158 -1.77 8.13 17.29
CA TRP A 158 -1.76 6.69 17.47
C TRP A 158 -0.71 6.23 18.47
N PRO A 159 -1.08 5.33 19.40
CA PRO A 159 -0.10 4.67 20.27
C PRO A 159 0.97 3.95 19.44
N GLY A 160 2.23 4.07 19.87
CA GLY A 160 3.36 3.49 19.15
C GLY A 160 3.97 4.38 18.07
N SER A 161 3.41 5.56 17.80
CA SER A 161 4.05 6.57 16.95
C SER A 161 5.23 7.24 17.68
N VAL A 162 6.18 7.78 16.91
CA VAL A 162 7.25 8.65 17.43
C VAL A 162 6.70 10.07 17.49
N GLY A 163 6.41 10.55 18.72
CA GLY A 163 5.92 11.91 18.93
C GLY A 163 7.06 12.91 19.08
N VAL A 164 7.00 14.03 18.34
CA VAL A 164 7.99 15.10 18.35
C VAL A 164 7.32 16.47 18.53
N ALA A 165 7.97 17.38 19.28
CA ALA A 165 7.48 18.72 19.49
C ALA A 165 8.33 19.77 18.75
N THR A 166 9.63 19.52 18.55
CA THR A 166 10.60 20.47 18.00
C THR A 166 11.16 19.99 16.67
N ALA A 167 11.79 20.91 15.93
CA ALA A 167 12.51 20.63 14.73
C ALA A 167 13.72 19.69 14.96
N GLU A 168 14.37 19.81 16.11
CA GLU A 168 15.50 18.97 16.50
C GLU A 168 15.05 17.53 16.76
N GLU A 169 14.00 17.35 17.60
CA GLU A 169 13.40 16.04 17.83
C GLU A 169 12.97 15.37 16.53
N ALA A 170 12.41 16.13 15.58
CA ALA A 170 11.98 15.61 14.28
C ALA A 170 13.18 15.10 13.45
N ARG A 171 14.33 15.81 13.43
CA ARG A 171 15.53 15.32 12.74
C ARG A 171 16.05 14.03 13.37
N HIS A 172 16.17 13.99 14.70
CA HIS A 172 16.60 12.78 15.41
C HIS A 172 15.68 11.59 15.17
N ALA A 173 14.36 11.83 15.14
CA ALA A 173 13.39 10.78 14.86
C ALA A 173 13.56 10.22 13.43
N VAL A 174 13.76 11.09 12.43
CA VAL A 174 14.03 10.66 11.05
C VAL A 174 15.33 9.86 10.98
N ASP A 175 16.42 10.31 11.65
CA ASP A 175 17.68 9.59 11.70
C ASP A 175 17.55 8.20 12.33
N SER A 176 16.77 8.11 13.42
CA SER A 176 16.49 6.84 14.09
C SER A 176 15.68 5.88 13.20
N LEU A 177 14.63 6.37 12.55
CA LEU A 177 13.84 5.56 11.62
C LEU A 177 14.66 5.08 10.42
N ALA A 178 15.46 5.97 9.83
CA ALA A 178 16.37 5.63 8.75
C ALA A 178 17.40 4.58 9.18
N GLY A 179 18.02 4.76 10.35
CA GLY A 179 18.97 3.81 10.93
C GLY A 179 18.36 2.45 11.26
N ALA A 180 17.07 2.40 11.58
CA ALA A 180 16.32 1.17 11.79
C ALA A 180 15.92 0.46 10.48
N GLY A 181 16.13 1.09 9.30
CA GLY A 181 15.82 0.49 7.99
C GLY A 181 14.44 0.82 7.43
N ALA A 182 13.79 1.91 7.91
CA ALA A 182 12.55 2.40 7.30
C ALA A 182 12.78 2.70 5.80
N ALA A 183 11.88 2.25 4.94
CA ALA A 183 11.98 2.48 3.50
C ALA A 183 11.59 3.91 3.11
N PHE A 184 10.82 4.59 3.94
CA PHE A 184 10.38 5.98 3.81
C PHE A 184 9.87 6.48 5.18
N ILE A 185 9.67 7.77 5.32
CA ILE A 185 9.16 8.38 6.56
C ILE A 185 7.67 8.64 6.43
N LYS A 186 6.85 7.99 7.28
CA LYS A 186 5.41 8.29 7.41
C LYS A 186 5.22 9.46 8.37
N VAL A 187 4.77 10.60 7.88
CA VAL A 187 4.39 11.79 8.66
C VAL A 187 2.89 11.82 8.94
N TYR A 188 2.49 12.47 10.04
CA TYR A 188 1.10 12.47 10.47
C TYR A 188 0.57 13.84 10.90
N SER A 189 -0.67 13.86 11.39
CA SER A 189 -1.57 15.01 11.45
C SER A 189 -1.18 16.11 12.45
N ARG A 190 -0.42 15.78 13.51
CA ARG A 190 -0.16 16.71 14.63
C ARG A 190 1.23 17.36 14.61
N LEU A 191 2.03 17.10 13.59
CA LEU A 191 3.32 17.77 13.45
C LEU A 191 3.16 19.29 13.37
N THR A 192 3.98 20.01 14.14
CA THR A 192 4.09 21.46 13.98
C THR A 192 4.72 21.79 12.61
N PRO A 193 4.47 22.97 12.03
CA PRO A 193 5.12 23.37 10.77
C PRO A 193 6.64 23.30 10.84
N ALA A 194 7.25 23.64 11.95
CA ALA A 194 8.70 23.59 12.15
C ALA A 194 9.22 22.14 12.16
N ALA A 195 8.54 21.24 12.89
CA ALA A 195 8.87 19.82 12.93
C ALA A 195 8.67 19.15 11.56
N PHE A 196 7.60 19.50 10.85
CA PHE A 196 7.32 18.96 9.50
C PHE A 196 8.39 19.37 8.48
N ARG A 197 8.79 20.66 8.44
CA ARG A 197 9.88 21.13 7.57
C ARG A 197 11.21 20.44 7.90
N ALA A 198 11.49 20.26 9.20
CA ALA A 198 12.70 19.59 9.66
C ALA A 198 12.72 18.11 9.27
N ALA A 199 11.58 17.41 9.44
CA ALA A 199 11.43 16.03 9.01
C ALA A 199 11.62 15.87 7.48
N ALA A 200 10.99 16.74 6.69
CA ALA A 200 11.13 16.75 5.22
C ALA A 200 12.58 16.97 4.79
N SER A 201 13.26 17.96 5.39
CA SER A 201 14.67 18.25 5.11
C SER A 201 15.59 17.08 5.48
N GLN A 202 15.37 16.47 6.67
CA GLN A 202 16.18 15.36 7.15
C GLN A 202 15.95 14.09 6.36
N ALA A 203 14.69 13.78 5.98
CA ALA A 203 14.37 12.64 5.12
C ALA A 203 15.12 12.75 3.78
N ARG A 204 15.10 13.94 3.16
CA ARG A 204 15.87 14.22 1.93
C ARG A 204 17.37 14.03 2.15
N ALA A 205 17.93 14.49 3.27
CA ALA A 205 19.34 14.32 3.59
C ALA A 205 19.74 12.84 3.77
N ARG A 206 18.77 11.99 4.16
CA ARG A 206 18.95 10.53 4.25
C ARG A 206 18.61 9.79 2.96
N GLY A 207 18.24 10.47 1.90
CA GLY A 207 17.81 9.85 0.64
C GLY A 207 16.47 9.10 0.75
N LEU A 208 15.63 9.47 1.73
CA LEU A 208 14.32 8.86 1.95
C LEU A 208 13.21 9.79 1.48
N ASP A 209 12.17 9.20 0.88
CA ASP A 209 10.91 9.88 0.68
C ASP A 209 10.20 10.12 2.02
N PHE A 210 9.37 11.16 2.10
CA PHE A 210 8.40 11.30 3.18
C PHE A 210 6.98 11.36 2.60
N ALA A 211 6.03 10.76 3.29
CA ALA A 211 4.69 10.50 2.80
C ALA A 211 3.69 10.46 3.96
N GLY A 212 2.40 10.54 3.71
CA GLY A 212 1.39 10.38 4.77
C GLY A 212 0.35 11.48 4.80
N HIS A 213 0.05 11.98 6.00
CA HIS A 213 -0.90 13.06 6.19
C HIS A 213 -0.21 14.42 6.04
N VAL A 214 -0.84 15.34 5.34
CA VAL A 214 -0.50 16.75 5.51
C VAL A 214 -0.91 17.16 6.93
N PRO A 215 0.01 17.68 7.77
CA PRO A 215 -0.35 18.06 9.14
C PRO A 215 -1.42 19.15 9.17
N SER A 216 -2.30 19.13 10.17
CA SER A 216 -3.44 20.03 10.25
C SER A 216 -3.08 21.53 10.30
N LEU A 217 -1.83 21.84 10.66
CA LEU A 217 -1.30 23.22 10.72
C LEU A 217 -0.52 23.63 9.48
N VAL A 218 -0.41 22.73 8.48
CA VAL A 218 0.36 22.92 7.23
C VAL A 218 -0.61 22.97 6.05
N SER A 219 -0.34 23.82 5.06
CA SER A 219 -1.13 23.81 3.83
C SER A 219 -0.71 22.67 2.89
N VAL A 220 -1.62 22.24 2.02
CA VAL A 220 -1.31 21.26 0.96
C VAL A 220 -0.22 21.80 0.04
N ASP A 221 -0.28 23.09 -0.31
CA ASP A 221 0.74 23.74 -1.14
C ASP A 221 2.14 23.67 -0.52
N GLU A 222 2.27 23.90 0.78
CA GLU A 222 3.55 23.81 1.49
C GLU A 222 4.07 22.37 1.49
N ALA A 223 3.20 21.37 1.76
CA ALA A 223 3.58 19.97 1.75
C ALA A 223 4.11 19.55 0.36
N VAL A 224 3.43 19.97 -0.71
CA VAL A 224 3.82 19.71 -2.10
C VAL A 224 5.15 20.40 -2.43
N GLN A 225 5.34 21.67 -2.03
CA GLN A 225 6.59 22.42 -2.25
C GLN A 225 7.79 21.78 -1.53
N LEU A 226 7.56 21.20 -0.35
CA LEU A 226 8.59 20.47 0.39
C LEU A 226 8.91 19.10 -0.22
N GLY A 227 8.15 18.67 -1.24
CA GLY A 227 8.38 17.43 -1.97
C GLY A 227 7.75 16.21 -1.28
N MET A 228 6.63 16.38 -0.56
CA MET A 228 5.89 15.26 0.00
C MET A 228 5.52 14.26 -1.11
N ARG A 229 6.02 13.03 -0.98
CA ARG A 229 6.01 12.05 -2.08
C ARG A 229 4.63 11.49 -2.35
N THR A 230 3.84 11.21 -1.27
CA THR A 230 2.41 10.88 -1.40
C THR A 230 1.59 11.60 -0.33
N ILE A 231 0.38 12.01 -0.70
CA ILE A 231 -0.64 12.49 0.23
C ILE A 231 -1.73 11.43 0.30
N GLU A 232 -2.02 10.98 1.52
CA GLU A 232 -2.97 9.93 1.83
C GLU A 232 -4.35 10.51 2.16
N HIS A 233 -5.44 9.78 1.85
CA HIS A 233 -6.82 10.07 2.31
C HIS A 233 -7.34 11.46 1.94
N LEU A 234 -6.83 12.11 0.90
CA LEU A 234 -7.14 13.52 0.58
C LEU A 234 -6.95 14.46 1.77
N GLN A 235 -5.99 14.11 2.66
CA GLN A 235 -5.77 14.87 3.89
C GLN A 235 -5.55 16.35 3.61
N MET A 236 -6.34 17.20 4.25
CA MET A 236 -6.40 18.66 4.10
C MET A 236 -6.95 19.20 2.76
N PHE A 237 -7.34 18.36 1.79
CA PHE A 237 -7.86 18.84 0.51
C PHE A 237 -9.22 19.53 0.64
N THR A 238 -10.14 19.03 1.50
CA THR A 238 -11.42 19.71 1.75
C THR A 238 -11.19 21.12 2.30
N THR A 239 -10.24 21.28 3.21
CA THR A 239 -9.84 22.62 3.72
C THR A 239 -9.18 23.46 2.62
N ALA A 240 -8.24 22.89 1.86
CA ALA A 240 -7.48 23.59 0.82
C ALA A 240 -8.35 24.03 -0.37
N CYS A 241 -9.42 23.29 -0.66
CA CYS A 241 -10.42 23.64 -1.69
C CYS A 241 -11.50 24.63 -1.20
N SER A 242 -11.49 25.01 0.09
CA SER A 242 -12.39 26.04 0.62
C SER A 242 -11.88 27.45 0.32
N SER A 243 -12.79 28.36 -0.03
CA SER A 243 -12.47 29.80 -0.14
C SER A 243 -12.06 30.42 1.19
N GLN A 244 -12.32 29.72 2.31
CA GLN A 244 -11.96 30.15 3.68
C GLN A 244 -10.78 29.33 4.27
N GLU A 245 -9.91 28.72 3.46
CA GLU A 245 -8.80 27.88 3.93
C GLU A 245 -7.99 28.53 5.06
N GLU A 246 -7.62 29.80 4.92
CA GLU A 246 -6.78 30.49 5.90
C GLU A 246 -7.47 30.63 7.24
N GLN A 247 -8.76 31.02 7.26
CA GLN A 247 -9.55 31.13 8.48
C GLN A 247 -9.75 29.78 9.16
N LEU A 248 -10.02 28.73 8.38
CA LEU A 248 -10.17 27.37 8.89
C LEU A 248 -8.88 26.88 9.56
N ARG A 249 -7.72 27.08 8.92
CA ARG A 249 -6.42 26.72 9.50
C ARG A 249 -6.05 27.59 10.70
N ALA A 250 -6.33 28.90 10.64
CA ALA A 250 -6.11 29.80 11.77
C ALA A 250 -6.93 29.38 13.00
N GLY A 251 -8.19 28.97 12.79
CA GLY A 251 -9.05 28.43 13.87
C GLY A 251 -8.45 27.19 14.54
N VAL A 252 -7.94 26.24 13.76
CA VAL A 252 -7.24 25.05 14.29
C VAL A 252 -5.96 25.46 15.03
N THR A 253 -5.17 26.38 14.47
CA THR A 253 -3.93 26.87 15.08
C THR A 253 -4.20 27.54 16.45
N ALA A 254 -5.21 28.39 16.54
CA ALA A 254 -5.62 29.01 17.80
C ALA A 254 -6.11 27.99 18.82
N ALA A 255 -6.85 26.97 18.36
CA ALA A 255 -7.32 25.89 19.23
C ALA A 255 -6.16 25.05 19.80
N VAL A 256 -5.15 24.73 18.99
CA VAL A 256 -3.94 24.03 19.43
C VAL A 256 -3.15 24.86 20.45
N ALA A 257 -3.09 26.17 20.29
CA ALA A 257 -2.42 27.08 21.22
C ALA A 257 -3.17 27.27 22.55
N SER A 258 -4.43 26.84 22.66
CA SER A 258 -5.22 26.93 23.88
C SER A 258 -4.77 25.93 24.96
N ALA A 259 -5.24 26.12 26.21
CA ALA A 259 -4.90 25.23 27.32
C ALA A 259 -5.27 23.75 27.11
N ARG A 260 -6.28 23.47 26.27
CA ARG A 260 -6.71 22.09 25.91
C ARG A 260 -6.05 21.56 24.65
N GLY A 261 -5.22 22.36 23.98
CA GLY A 261 -4.40 21.91 22.85
C GLY A 261 -5.18 21.14 21.78
N TRP A 262 -4.71 19.96 21.43
CA TRP A 262 -5.30 19.12 20.40
C TRP A 262 -6.73 18.65 20.67
N ASP A 263 -7.19 18.63 21.93
CA ASP A 263 -8.59 18.32 22.26
C ASP A 263 -9.51 19.45 21.78
N SER A 264 -9.09 20.72 21.98
CA SER A 264 -9.79 21.87 21.41
C SER A 264 -9.78 21.85 19.89
N ALA A 265 -8.63 21.54 19.28
CA ALA A 265 -8.50 21.45 17.83
C ALA A 265 -9.43 20.39 17.23
N ALA A 266 -9.60 19.24 17.88
CA ALA A 266 -10.53 18.20 17.44
C ALA A 266 -12.00 18.67 17.45
N VAL A 267 -12.39 19.50 18.44
CA VAL A 267 -13.73 20.11 18.49
C VAL A 267 -13.90 21.13 17.36
N VAL A 268 -12.92 22.03 17.20
CA VAL A 268 -12.92 23.06 16.15
C VAL A 268 -12.99 22.41 14.76
N THR A 269 -12.17 21.42 14.48
CA THR A 269 -12.17 20.73 13.18
C THR A 269 -13.52 20.10 12.86
N ARG A 270 -14.17 19.45 13.83
CA ARG A 270 -15.54 18.92 13.63
C ARG A 270 -16.56 20.03 13.38
N GLY A 271 -16.47 21.13 14.14
CA GLY A 271 -17.38 22.28 13.97
C GLY A 271 -17.18 23.04 12.66
N GLN A 272 -16.04 22.86 11.99
CA GLN A 272 -15.74 23.51 10.71
C GLN A 272 -16.30 22.74 9.49
N LEU A 273 -16.75 21.50 9.63
CA LEU A 273 -17.26 20.70 8.50
C LEU A 273 -18.38 21.41 7.72
N PRO A 274 -19.40 22.03 8.33
CA PRO A 274 -20.43 22.76 7.58
C PRO A 274 -19.86 23.96 6.80
N VAL A 275 -18.87 24.64 7.38
CA VAL A 275 -18.20 25.79 6.71
C VAL A 275 -17.41 25.29 5.52
N GLN A 276 -16.64 24.21 5.65
CA GLN A 276 -15.90 23.61 4.55
C GLN A 276 -16.82 23.28 3.38
N LEU A 277 -17.94 22.59 3.65
CA LEU A 277 -18.95 22.24 2.64
C LEU A 277 -19.56 23.47 1.97
N ALA A 278 -19.94 24.50 2.76
CA ALA A 278 -20.57 25.70 2.24
C ALA A 278 -19.61 26.61 1.43
N THR A 279 -18.32 26.47 1.65
CA THR A 279 -17.29 27.33 1.06
C THR A 279 -16.38 26.61 0.07
N PHE A 280 -16.76 25.40 -0.36
CA PHE A 280 -16.07 24.65 -1.40
C PHE A 280 -16.00 25.47 -2.70
N ASP A 281 -14.78 25.69 -3.19
CA ASP A 281 -14.51 26.47 -4.39
C ASP A 281 -13.81 25.59 -5.45
N ARG A 282 -14.58 25.23 -6.48
CA ARG A 282 -14.07 24.40 -7.58
C ARG A 282 -12.93 25.04 -8.34
N ALA A 283 -12.91 26.37 -8.50
CA ALA A 283 -11.84 27.05 -9.23
C ALA A 283 -10.53 27.00 -8.45
N ARG A 284 -10.62 27.23 -7.12
CA ARG A 284 -9.50 27.07 -6.19
C ARG A 284 -8.98 25.64 -6.17
N CYS A 285 -9.88 24.66 -6.09
CA CYS A 285 -9.53 23.25 -6.11
C CYS A 285 -8.82 22.84 -7.41
N ARG A 286 -9.29 23.29 -8.58
CA ARG A 286 -8.63 23.07 -9.87
C ARG A 286 -7.25 23.72 -9.93
N ALA A 287 -7.10 24.93 -9.42
CA ALA A 287 -5.80 25.60 -9.37
C ALA A 287 -4.80 24.82 -8.47
N LEU A 288 -5.25 24.31 -7.32
CA LEU A 288 -4.46 23.42 -6.46
C LEU A 288 -4.09 22.13 -7.19
N ALA A 289 -5.07 21.46 -7.81
CA ALA A 289 -4.88 20.22 -8.56
C ALA A 289 -3.81 20.38 -9.66
N GLN A 290 -3.83 21.50 -10.40
CA GLN A 290 -2.82 21.80 -11.40
C GLN A 290 -1.41 21.97 -10.81
N ARG A 291 -1.29 22.51 -9.59
CA ARG A 291 0.01 22.60 -8.90
C ARG A 291 0.51 21.22 -8.47
N VAL A 292 -0.38 20.39 -7.92
CA VAL A 292 -0.05 19.01 -7.55
C VAL A 292 0.34 18.19 -8.79
N ALA A 293 -0.37 18.31 -9.90
CA ALA A 293 -0.08 17.60 -11.15
C ALA A 293 1.33 17.89 -11.70
N ARG A 294 1.81 19.14 -11.54
CA ARG A 294 3.17 19.57 -11.96
C ARG A 294 4.26 19.15 -10.98
N SER A 295 3.92 18.66 -9.82
CA SER A 295 4.87 18.25 -8.78
C SER A 295 5.28 16.77 -8.89
N SER A 296 6.16 16.32 -8.00
CA SER A 296 6.50 14.90 -7.84
C SER A 296 5.52 14.15 -6.94
N THR A 297 4.52 14.82 -6.36
CA THR A 297 3.55 14.27 -5.42
C THR A 297 2.57 13.35 -6.13
N TRP A 298 2.23 12.24 -5.48
CA TRP A 298 1.19 11.30 -5.88
C TRP A 298 0.04 11.33 -4.86
N MET A 299 -1.15 10.98 -5.30
CA MET A 299 -2.30 10.82 -4.42
C MET A 299 -2.56 9.34 -4.14
N VAL A 300 -2.84 9.02 -2.87
CA VAL A 300 -3.37 7.72 -2.46
C VAL A 300 -4.70 7.98 -1.74
N PRO A 301 -5.78 8.12 -2.49
CA PRO A 301 -7.03 8.64 -1.96
C PRO A 301 -7.70 7.72 -0.96
N THR A 302 -7.50 6.40 -1.09
CA THR A 302 -8.14 5.38 -0.24
C THR A 302 -9.65 5.58 -0.12
N MET A 303 -10.33 5.73 -1.27
CA MET A 303 -11.76 6.04 -1.32
C MET A 303 -12.60 5.02 -0.55
N VAL A 304 -12.15 3.76 -0.54
CA VAL A 304 -12.81 2.68 0.20
C VAL A 304 -12.87 2.95 1.71
N VAL A 305 -11.79 3.47 2.33
CA VAL A 305 -11.80 3.82 3.77
C VAL A 305 -12.50 5.14 4.04
N LEU A 306 -12.41 6.11 3.14
CA LEU A 306 -13.18 7.35 3.27
C LEU A 306 -14.68 7.06 3.26
N ARG A 307 -15.14 6.19 2.33
CA ARG A 307 -16.52 5.71 2.29
C ARG A 307 -16.88 4.94 3.57
N SER A 308 -16.08 3.95 3.93
CA SER A 308 -16.35 3.11 5.12
C SER A 308 -16.52 3.97 6.38
N THR A 309 -15.64 4.94 6.60
CA THR A 309 -15.69 5.82 7.77
C THR A 309 -16.79 6.87 7.71
N ALA A 310 -17.22 7.30 6.52
CA ALA A 310 -18.35 8.22 6.36
C ALA A 310 -19.71 7.55 6.62
N PHE A 311 -19.81 6.26 6.34
CA PHE A 311 -21.03 5.45 6.45
C PHE A 311 -20.97 4.42 7.59
N LEU A 312 -20.12 4.62 8.59
CA LEU A 312 -19.90 3.65 9.67
C LEU A 312 -21.15 3.46 10.58
N ASP A 313 -22.10 4.37 10.51
CA ASP A 313 -23.43 4.25 11.11
C ASP A 313 -24.37 3.30 10.35
N ASP A 314 -24.03 2.88 9.12
CA ASP A 314 -24.84 2.00 8.30
C ASP A 314 -24.72 0.55 8.78
N THR A 315 -25.85 -0.04 9.14
CA THR A 315 -25.93 -1.42 9.62
C THR A 315 -25.83 -2.47 8.52
N THR A 316 -25.93 -2.09 7.25
CA THR A 316 -25.84 -3.03 6.10
C THR A 316 -24.47 -3.70 6.01
N PHE A 317 -23.41 -3.05 6.48
CA PHE A 317 -22.08 -3.65 6.58
C PHE A 317 -22.03 -4.92 7.46
N LYS A 318 -22.91 -5.04 8.45
CA LYS A 318 -22.90 -6.18 9.40
C LYS A 318 -23.16 -7.54 8.73
N GLY A 319 -23.75 -7.55 7.54
CA GLY A 319 -23.99 -8.75 6.75
C GLY A 319 -22.89 -9.10 5.74
N ASP A 320 -21.77 -8.37 5.71
CA ASP A 320 -20.71 -8.61 4.72
C ASP A 320 -20.07 -10.01 4.91
N PRO A 321 -20.14 -10.89 3.89
CA PRO A 321 -19.59 -12.24 4.00
C PRO A 321 -18.05 -12.27 4.20
N ARG A 322 -17.36 -11.17 3.92
CA ARG A 322 -15.90 -11.05 4.11
C ARG A 322 -15.50 -10.95 5.58
N LEU A 323 -16.45 -10.68 6.49
CA LEU A 323 -16.21 -10.67 7.95
C LEU A 323 -15.64 -12.00 8.46
N ARG A 324 -15.91 -13.13 7.80
CA ARG A 324 -15.33 -14.44 8.14
C ARG A 324 -13.80 -14.48 8.08
N TYR A 325 -13.17 -13.51 7.41
CA TYR A 325 -11.71 -13.37 7.30
C TYR A 325 -11.13 -12.33 8.26
N VAL A 326 -11.93 -11.79 9.18
CA VAL A 326 -11.49 -10.75 10.11
C VAL A 326 -11.57 -11.31 11.55
N PRO A 327 -10.48 -11.25 12.32
CA PRO A 327 -10.50 -11.68 13.70
C PRO A 327 -11.57 -10.95 14.51
N THR A 328 -12.28 -11.68 15.37
CA THR A 328 -13.39 -11.13 16.16
C THR A 328 -12.98 -9.94 17.02
N PHE A 329 -11.76 -9.96 17.58
CA PHE A 329 -11.25 -8.83 18.37
C PHE A 329 -11.11 -7.55 17.54
N LEU A 330 -10.75 -7.70 16.24
CA LEU A 330 -10.61 -6.57 15.34
C LEU A 330 -11.98 -6.06 14.87
N SER A 331 -12.86 -6.96 14.40
CA SER A 331 -14.22 -6.54 13.98
C SER A 331 -15.06 -5.97 15.12
N ALA A 332 -14.85 -6.43 16.37
CA ALA A 332 -15.50 -5.85 17.55
C ALA A 332 -15.05 -4.40 17.80
N SER A 333 -13.81 -4.04 17.46
CA SER A 333 -13.31 -2.66 17.56
C SER A 333 -13.90 -1.72 16.52
N TRP A 334 -14.61 -2.23 15.52
CA TRP A 334 -15.22 -1.44 14.44
C TRP A 334 -16.55 -0.79 14.82
N ASP A 335 -17.08 -1.09 16.02
CA ASP A 335 -18.23 -0.36 16.54
C ASP A 335 -17.86 1.12 16.73
N PRO A 336 -18.54 2.07 16.05
CA PRO A 336 -18.22 3.48 16.17
C PRO A 336 -18.30 4.02 17.59
N LYS A 337 -19.04 3.35 18.50
CA LYS A 337 -19.12 3.72 19.91
C LYS A 337 -17.83 3.41 20.68
N LEU A 338 -17.02 2.48 20.20
CA LEU A 338 -15.74 2.07 20.81
C LEU A 338 -14.55 2.83 20.21
N ASP A 339 -14.67 3.35 19.01
CA ASP A 339 -13.59 4.08 18.33
C ASP A 339 -13.56 5.55 18.79
N PHE A 340 -12.43 5.98 19.34
CA PHE A 340 -12.24 7.35 19.85
C PHE A 340 -12.48 8.42 18.77
N ARG A 341 -12.37 8.10 17.49
CA ARG A 341 -12.61 8.98 16.35
C ARG A 341 -14.10 9.27 16.14
N PHE A 342 -14.97 8.31 16.51
CA PHE A 342 -16.38 8.30 16.11
C PHE A 342 -17.36 8.27 17.29
N ARG A 343 -16.94 7.87 18.50
CA ARG A 343 -17.83 7.68 19.68
C ARG A 343 -18.67 8.90 20.09
N ALA A 344 -18.27 10.09 19.65
CA ALA A 344 -18.97 11.34 19.94
C ALA A 344 -19.67 11.94 18.69
N VAL A 345 -19.82 11.17 17.61
CA VAL A 345 -20.49 11.63 16.39
C VAL A 345 -22.01 11.51 16.59
N THR A 346 -22.72 12.62 16.40
CA THR A 346 -24.20 12.67 16.42
C THR A 346 -24.81 12.22 15.09
N PRO A 347 -26.12 11.97 15.03
CA PRO A 347 -26.81 11.68 13.75
C PRO A 347 -26.55 12.76 12.69
N GLU A 348 -26.58 14.04 13.06
CA GLU A 348 -26.27 15.16 12.17
C GLU A 348 -24.80 15.14 11.74
N GLY A 349 -23.90 14.74 12.63
CA GLY A 349 -22.49 14.56 12.34
C GLY A 349 -22.25 13.44 11.30
N TRP A 350 -23.01 12.36 11.35
CA TRP A 350 -23.00 11.31 10.31
C TRP A 350 -23.48 11.83 8.96
N ALA A 351 -24.59 12.59 8.95
CA ALA A 351 -25.09 13.22 7.72
C ALA A 351 -24.03 14.15 7.10
N GLN A 352 -23.35 14.96 7.92
CA GLN A 352 -22.27 15.83 7.45
C GLN A 352 -21.07 15.03 6.87
N ARG A 353 -20.66 13.91 7.50
CA ARG A 353 -19.59 13.06 7.00
C ARG A 353 -19.90 12.48 5.61
N LYS A 354 -21.15 12.10 5.37
CA LYS A 354 -21.60 11.62 4.06
C LYS A 354 -21.53 12.73 2.99
N LEU A 355 -21.85 13.98 3.36
CA LEU A 355 -21.65 15.13 2.47
C LEU A 355 -20.17 15.43 2.21
N VAL A 356 -19.32 15.33 3.23
CA VAL A 356 -17.87 15.46 3.06
C VAL A 356 -17.32 14.38 2.13
N TYR A 357 -17.80 13.13 2.24
CA TYR A 357 -17.41 12.07 1.31
C TYR A 357 -17.81 12.41 -0.14
N ALA A 358 -19.00 12.94 -0.37
CA ALA A 358 -19.42 13.39 -1.70
C ALA A 358 -18.52 14.53 -2.23
N GLU A 359 -18.11 15.47 -1.39
CA GLU A 359 -17.12 16.50 -1.75
C GLU A 359 -15.75 15.89 -2.07
N GLN A 360 -15.32 14.88 -1.30
CA GLN A 360 -14.07 14.15 -1.57
C GLN A 360 -14.10 13.42 -2.92
N GLN A 361 -15.24 12.88 -3.32
CA GLN A 361 -15.43 12.31 -4.66
C GLN A 361 -15.23 13.39 -5.75
N GLU A 362 -15.83 14.56 -5.58
CA GLU A 362 -15.63 15.70 -6.50
C GLU A 362 -14.16 16.14 -6.54
N ILE A 363 -13.48 16.17 -5.40
CA ILE A 363 -12.05 16.51 -5.33
C ILE A 363 -11.20 15.49 -6.10
N VAL A 364 -11.47 14.18 -5.95
CA VAL A 364 -10.76 13.14 -6.72
C VAL A 364 -10.97 13.33 -8.22
N HIS A 365 -12.20 13.62 -8.64
CA HIS A 365 -12.51 13.90 -10.04
C HIS A 365 -11.73 15.13 -10.56
N ILE A 366 -11.70 16.23 -9.81
CA ILE A 366 -10.93 17.44 -10.17
C ILE A 366 -9.42 17.15 -10.26
N LEU A 367 -8.89 16.35 -9.32
CA LEU A 367 -7.47 15.97 -9.32
C LEU A 367 -7.13 15.07 -10.52
N HIS A 368 -8.01 14.12 -10.85
CA HIS A 368 -7.87 13.25 -12.01
C HIS A 368 -7.88 14.04 -13.32
N ASP A 369 -8.87 14.93 -13.51
CA ASP A 369 -8.98 15.78 -14.69
C ASP A 369 -7.76 16.71 -14.89
N ALA A 370 -7.11 17.11 -13.79
CA ALA A 370 -5.89 17.91 -13.83
C ALA A 370 -4.63 17.08 -14.15
N GLY A 371 -4.73 15.76 -14.28
CA GLY A 371 -3.61 14.86 -14.56
C GLY A 371 -2.72 14.56 -13.35
N VAL A 372 -3.24 14.66 -12.14
CA VAL A 372 -2.54 14.23 -10.92
C VAL A 372 -2.28 12.74 -10.97
N LYS A 373 -1.13 12.31 -10.46
CA LYS A 373 -0.74 10.90 -10.42
C LYS A 373 -1.37 10.21 -9.22
N PHE A 374 -1.94 9.02 -9.45
CA PHE A 374 -2.62 8.24 -8.40
C PHE A 374 -2.00 6.86 -8.19
N LEU A 375 -2.10 6.38 -6.96
CA LEU A 375 -1.81 5.01 -6.53
C LEU A 375 -3.03 4.47 -5.78
N ALA A 376 -3.41 3.24 -6.04
CA ALA A 376 -4.46 2.57 -5.27
C ALA A 376 -3.94 2.16 -3.90
N GLY A 377 -4.74 2.39 -2.87
CA GLY A 377 -4.45 2.00 -1.50
C GLY A 377 -5.75 1.85 -0.71
N THR A 378 -5.77 0.95 0.28
CA THR A 378 -7.01 0.61 0.97
C THR A 378 -7.11 1.14 2.39
N ASP A 379 -5.97 1.43 3.02
CA ASP A 379 -5.87 1.68 4.46
C ASP A 379 -6.35 0.46 5.28
N LEU A 380 -5.95 -0.75 4.80
CA LEU A 380 -6.22 -2.02 5.47
C LEU A 380 -5.85 -1.94 6.97
N GLY A 381 -6.73 -2.39 7.83
CA GLY A 381 -6.64 -2.27 9.29
C GLY A 381 -7.73 -1.38 9.86
N ASN A 382 -8.39 -0.55 9.05
CA ASN A 382 -9.54 0.26 9.41
C ASN A 382 -10.87 -0.54 9.32
N PRO A 383 -11.96 -0.03 9.93
CA PRO A 383 -13.27 -0.67 9.87
C PRO A 383 -13.73 -0.96 8.44
N TRP A 384 -14.21 -2.20 8.22
CA TRP A 384 -14.80 -2.66 6.95
C TRP A 384 -13.82 -2.68 5.77
N ILE A 385 -12.52 -2.70 6.04
CA ILE A 385 -11.47 -2.87 5.03
C ILE A 385 -10.92 -4.30 5.12
N PHE A 386 -11.13 -5.07 4.06
CA PHE A 386 -10.87 -6.51 4.02
C PHE A 386 -9.61 -6.82 3.21
N PRO A 387 -8.67 -7.66 3.72
CA PRO A 387 -7.38 -7.92 3.08
C PRO A 387 -7.52 -8.41 1.64
N GLY A 388 -7.01 -7.64 0.70
CA GLY A 388 -7.05 -7.92 -0.73
C GLY A 388 -8.37 -7.63 -1.42
N PHE A 389 -9.51 -7.88 -0.76
CA PHE A 389 -10.84 -7.62 -1.34
C PHE A 389 -11.12 -6.12 -1.49
N SER A 390 -10.74 -5.32 -0.50
CA SER A 390 -10.99 -3.88 -0.53
C SER A 390 -10.18 -3.14 -1.59
N LEU A 391 -9.12 -3.74 -2.14
CA LEU A 391 -8.44 -3.16 -3.29
C LEU A 391 -9.32 -3.19 -4.55
N TYR A 392 -10.15 -4.21 -4.71
CA TYR A 392 -11.12 -4.26 -5.81
C TYR A 392 -12.20 -3.17 -5.65
N ASP A 393 -12.65 -2.97 -4.40
CA ASP A 393 -13.60 -1.90 -4.09
C ASP A 393 -12.98 -0.52 -4.37
N GLU A 394 -11.70 -0.30 -4.00
CA GLU A 394 -10.97 0.94 -4.30
C GLU A 394 -10.88 1.21 -5.80
N LEU A 395 -10.52 0.19 -6.61
CA LEU A 395 -10.48 0.34 -8.07
C LEU A 395 -11.86 0.65 -8.65
N GLY A 396 -12.93 0.05 -8.08
CA GLY A 396 -14.30 0.37 -8.42
C GLY A 396 -14.64 1.83 -8.12
N HIS A 397 -14.29 2.31 -6.92
CA HIS A 397 -14.51 3.71 -6.53
C HIS A 397 -13.73 4.70 -7.40
N LEU A 398 -12.51 4.37 -7.84
CA LEU A 398 -11.78 5.22 -8.78
C LEU A 398 -12.54 5.35 -10.12
N VAL A 399 -13.11 4.25 -10.64
CA VAL A 399 -13.93 4.30 -11.86
C VAL A 399 -15.20 5.12 -11.65
N GLU A 400 -15.88 4.98 -10.52
CA GLU A 400 -17.04 5.81 -10.14
C GLU A 400 -16.68 7.31 -10.09
N ASN A 401 -15.41 7.65 -9.85
CA ASN A 401 -14.89 9.01 -9.79
C ASN A 401 -14.18 9.46 -11.08
N GLY A 402 -14.51 8.87 -12.23
CA GLY A 402 -14.11 9.36 -13.55
C GLY A 402 -12.92 8.66 -14.20
N PHE A 403 -12.25 7.73 -13.50
CA PHE A 403 -11.17 6.95 -14.12
C PHE A 403 -11.75 5.96 -15.13
N SER A 404 -11.08 5.76 -16.24
CA SER A 404 -11.33 4.59 -17.07
C SER A 404 -10.89 3.31 -16.34
N PRO A 405 -11.43 2.13 -16.71
CA PRO A 405 -10.95 0.86 -16.14
C PRO A 405 -9.43 0.64 -16.30
N LEU A 406 -8.83 1.14 -17.39
CA LEU A 406 -7.39 1.09 -17.61
C LEU A 406 -6.63 1.96 -16.60
N GLU A 407 -7.05 3.21 -16.41
CA GLU A 407 -6.41 4.13 -15.46
C GLU A 407 -6.52 3.60 -14.04
N ALA A 408 -7.70 3.12 -13.62
CA ALA A 408 -7.88 2.49 -12.33
C ALA A 408 -6.94 1.28 -12.15
N LEU A 409 -6.85 0.38 -13.14
CA LEU A 409 -5.93 -0.76 -13.10
C LEU A 409 -4.45 -0.31 -13.02
N GLN A 410 -4.09 0.76 -13.72
CA GLN A 410 -2.74 1.33 -13.67
C GLN A 410 -2.37 1.81 -12.26
N THR A 411 -3.31 2.32 -11.47
CA THR A 411 -3.03 2.79 -10.10
C THR A 411 -2.53 1.66 -9.18
N ALA A 412 -2.89 0.41 -9.48
CA ALA A 412 -2.48 -0.77 -8.73
C ALA A 412 -1.41 -1.63 -9.45
N THR A 413 -0.94 -1.25 -10.64
CA THR A 413 0.02 -2.05 -11.42
C THR A 413 1.20 -1.23 -11.91
N LEU A 414 1.02 -0.48 -12.99
CA LEU A 414 2.06 0.30 -13.66
C LEU A 414 2.52 1.50 -12.81
N ASN A 415 1.60 2.18 -12.14
CA ASN A 415 1.91 3.36 -11.34
C ASN A 415 2.77 3.05 -10.11
N PRO A 416 2.54 1.96 -9.34
CA PRO A 416 3.50 1.52 -8.32
C PRO A 416 4.91 1.28 -8.89
N ALA A 417 5.03 0.66 -10.06
CA ALA A 417 6.32 0.47 -10.70
C ALA A 417 6.99 1.80 -11.11
N ARG A 418 6.22 2.77 -11.61
CA ARG A 418 6.69 4.13 -11.89
C ARG A 418 7.10 4.87 -10.61
N PHE A 419 6.32 4.72 -9.55
CA PHE A 419 6.58 5.34 -8.25
C PHE A 419 7.90 4.88 -7.64
N TYR A 420 8.20 3.57 -7.74
CA TYR A 420 9.45 2.97 -7.25
C TYR A 420 10.60 2.98 -8.27
N HIS A 421 10.43 3.61 -9.44
CA HIS A 421 11.43 3.60 -10.53
C HIS A 421 11.85 2.18 -10.96
N ALA A 422 10.90 1.24 -10.97
CA ALA A 422 11.12 -0.19 -11.24
C ALA A 422 10.38 -0.68 -12.49
N THR A 423 10.13 0.19 -13.47
CA THR A 423 9.40 -0.14 -14.71
C THR A 423 10.18 -1.05 -15.67
N ASP A 424 11.45 -1.28 -15.41
CA ASP A 424 12.31 -2.26 -16.10
C ASP A 424 12.07 -3.71 -15.63
N SER A 425 11.37 -3.88 -14.50
CA SER A 425 11.21 -5.18 -13.85
C SER A 425 9.79 -5.46 -13.34
N LEU A 426 8.97 -4.45 -13.11
CA LEU A 426 7.64 -4.56 -12.52
C LEU A 426 6.58 -3.82 -13.36
N GLY A 427 5.31 -4.05 -13.03
CA GLY A 427 4.17 -3.26 -13.50
C GLY A 427 3.65 -3.62 -14.89
N THR A 428 4.31 -4.50 -15.66
CA THR A 428 3.85 -4.97 -16.98
C THR A 428 4.12 -6.45 -17.19
N VAL A 429 3.36 -7.08 -18.11
CA VAL A 429 3.55 -8.48 -18.51
C VAL A 429 4.43 -8.52 -19.76
N ARG A 430 5.76 -8.66 -19.56
CA ARG A 430 6.72 -8.77 -20.66
C ARG A 430 7.95 -9.61 -20.29
N ALA A 431 8.65 -10.12 -21.29
CA ALA A 431 9.89 -10.88 -21.07
C ALA A 431 10.93 -10.02 -20.33
N GLY A 432 11.66 -10.62 -19.40
CA GLY A 432 12.63 -9.98 -18.50
C GLY A 432 12.02 -9.49 -17.18
N HIS A 433 10.71 -9.27 -17.11
CA HIS A 433 10.04 -8.78 -15.90
C HIS A 433 9.83 -9.91 -14.88
N VAL A 434 9.65 -9.49 -13.63
CA VAL A 434 9.29 -10.40 -12.55
C VAL A 434 7.94 -11.04 -12.84
N ALA A 435 7.85 -12.33 -12.58
CA ALA A 435 6.63 -13.09 -12.76
C ALA A 435 5.72 -12.99 -11.52
N ASP A 436 5.26 -11.77 -11.25
CA ASP A 436 4.16 -11.45 -10.35
C ASP A 436 2.95 -11.15 -11.22
N LEU A 437 2.02 -12.11 -11.33
CA LEU A 437 0.92 -12.07 -12.29
C LEU A 437 -0.40 -12.47 -11.64
N VAL A 438 -1.50 -11.92 -12.16
CA VAL A 438 -2.85 -12.37 -11.83
C VAL A 438 -3.53 -12.85 -13.10
N ILE A 439 -4.11 -14.05 -13.03
CA ILE A 439 -4.93 -14.65 -14.08
C ILE A 439 -6.38 -14.46 -13.68
N LEU A 440 -7.18 -13.81 -14.53
CA LEU A 440 -8.57 -13.44 -14.29
C LEU A 440 -9.52 -14.20 -15.21
N ASP A 441 -10.71 -14.55 -14.73
CA ASP A 441 -11.81 -15.14 -15.53
C ASP A 441 -12.65 -14.08 -16.28
N GLY A 442 -12.24 -12.80 -16.28
CA GLY A 442 -12.92 -11.71 -16.99
C GLY A 442 -11.98 -10.58 -17.38
N ASN A 443 -12.34 -9.84 -18.45
CA ASN A 443 -11.56 -8.70 -18.92
C ASN A 443 -11.73 -7.49 -17.98
N PRO A 444 -10.66 -7.06 -17.27
CA PRO A 444 -10.74 -5.92 -16.36
C PRO A 444 -10.90 -4.58 -17.08
N LEU A 445 -10.58 -4.50 -18.37
CA LEU A 445 -10.77 -3.28 -19.16
C LEU A 445 -12.20 -3.12 -19.67
N ALA A 446 -12.98 -4.20 -19.73
CA ALA A 446 -14.40 -4.14 -20.04
C ALA A 446 -15.25 -3.77 -18.82
N ASP A 447 -14.83 -4.24 -17.65
CA ASP A 447 -15.43 -3.93 -16.36
C ASP A 447 -14.36 -4.14 -15.28
N ILE A 448 -14.02 -3.07 -14.56
CA ILE A 448 -12.99 -3.13 -13.53
C ILE A 448 -13.31 -4.15 -12.42
N ARG A 449 -14.59 -4.44 -12.16
CA ARG A 449 -15.02 -5.46 -11.19
C ARG A 449 -14.53 -6.87 -11.53
N ASN A 450 -14.12 -7.13 -12.78
CA ASN A 450 -13.52 -8.39 -13.18
C ASN A 450 -12.15 -8.65 -12.51
N VAL A 451 -11.49 -7.66 -11.92
CA VAL A 451 -10.26 -7.88 -11.11
C VAL A 451 -10.51 -8.79 -9.90
N ALA A 452 -11.76 -8.86 -9.39
CA ALA A 452 -12.14 -9.76 -8.32
C ALA A 452 -12.31 -11.23 -8.77
N ARG A 453 -12.37 -11.48 -10.08
CA ARG A 453 -12.55 -12.83 -10.65
C ARG A 453 -11.20 -13.54 -10.85
N VAL A 454 -10.43 -13.61 -9.76
CA VAL A 454 -9.09 -14.22 -9.77
C VAL A 454 -9.20 -15.72 -9.96
N HIS A 455 -8.65 -16.26 -11.05
CA HIS A 455 -8.49 -17.68 -11.33
C HIS A 455 -7.25 -18.25 -10.62
N ALA A 456 -6.09 -17.62 -10.83
CA ALA A 456 -4.83 -18.00 -10.23
C ALA A 456 -3.93 -16.77 -10.04
N VAL A 457 -2.93 -16.89 -9.18
CA VAL A 457 -1.88 -15.90 -8.97
C VAL A 457 -0.52 -16.56 -9.25
N VAL A 458 0.41 -15.84 -9.84
CA VAL A 458 1.82 -16.24 -9.86
C VAL A 458 2.58 -15.20 -9.04
N LEU A 459 3.25 -15.65 -7.98
CA LEU A 459 4.04 -14.79 -7.10
C LEU A 459 5.51 -15.22 -7.16
N ASN A 460 6.39 -14.31 -7.58
CA ASN A 460 7.81 -14.62 -7.79
C ASN A 460 8.01 -15.90 -8.64
N GLY A 461 7.18 -16.09 -9.67
CA GLY A 461 7.21 -17.25 -10.54
C GLY A 461 6.60 -18.54 -9.97
N VAL A 462 6.11 -18.52 -8.73
CA VAL A 462 5.46 -19.69 -8.10
C VAL A 462 3.94 -19.57 -8.26
N PRO A 463 3.28 -20.59 -8.87
CA PRO A 463 1.84 -20.58 -9.05
C PRO A 463 1.08 -20.81 -7.74
N ILE A 464 0.01 -20.07 -7.58
CA ILE A 464 -1.00 -20.20 -6.53
C ILE A 464 -2.32 -20.40 -7.26
N ASP A 465 -2.60 -21.67 -7.56
CA ASP A 465 -3.79 -22.10 -8.28
C ASP A 465 -5.08 -22.01 -7.41
N ALA A 466 -6.20 -22.40 -7.99
CA ALA A 466 -7.48 -22.38 -7.31
C ALA A 466 -7.49 -23.23 -6.00
N ALA A 467 -6.82 -24.39 -6.00
CA ALA A 467 -6.76 -25.28 -4.85
C ALA A 467 -5.93 -24.63 -3.72
N ARG A 468 -4.77 -24.08 -4.04
CA ARG A 468 -3.91 -23.38 -3.06
C ARG A 468 -4.57 -22.11 -2.54
N ARG A 469 -5.26 -21.34 -3.41
CA ARG A 469 -6.06 -20.17 -2.98
C ARG A 469 -7.17 -20.59 -2.03
N ALA A 470 -7.92 -21.66 -2.32
CA ALA A 470 -8.97 -22.18 -1.45
C ALA A 470 -8.41 -22.62 -0.08
N ALA A 471 -7.22 -23.23 -0.06
CA ALA A 471 -6.54 -23.58 1.19
C ALA A 471 -6.15 -22.35 2.02
N ILE A 472 -5.68 -21.27 1.36
CA ILE A 472 -5.38 -19.99 2.03
C ILE A 472 -6.65 -19.41 2.66
N PHE A 473 -7.76 -19.33 1.91
CA PHE A 473 -9.03 -18.82 2.42
C PHE A 473 -9.54 -19.66 3.60
N LYS A 474 -9.48 -20.97 3.51
CA LYS A 474 -9.88 -21.87 4.60
C LYS A 474 -9.02 -21.68 5.86
N THR A 475 -7.71 -21.54 5.68
CA THR A 475 -6.79 -21.26 6.80
C THR A 475 -7.12 -19.92 7.44
N ALA A 476 -7.38 -18.90 6.63
CA ALA A 476 -7.75 -17.56 7.08
C ALA A 476 -9.06 -17.57 7.88
N GLU A 477 -10.08 -18.28 7.43
CA GLU A 477 -11.33 -18.48 8.21
C GLU A 477 -11.05 -19.12 9.58
N GLY A 478 -10.19 -20.14 9.61
CA GLY A 478 -9.80 -20.80 10.85
C GLY A 478 -9.05 -19.90 11.83
N LEU A 479 -8.16 -19.03 11.32
CA LEU A 479 -7.40 -18.07 12.12
C LEU A 479 -8.27 -16.89 12.61
N ALA A 480 -9.27 -16.50 11.84
CA ALA A 480 -10.21 -15.43 12.20
C ALA A 480 -11.28 -15.87 13.19
N ALA A 481 -11.56 -17.17 13.27
CA ALA A 481 -12.58 -17.70 14.17
C ALA A 481 -12.23 -17.43 15.65
N PRO A 482 -13.22 -17.22 16.53
CA PRO A 482 -12.97 -17.10 17.97
C PRO A 482 -12.23 -18.33 18.50
N ALA A 483 -11.28 -18.12 19.41
CA ALA A 483 -10.66 -19.24 20.11
C ALA A 483 -11.75 -20.10 20.78
N ARG A 484 -11.74 -21.41 20.54
CA ARG A 484 -12.66 -22.31 21.24
C ARG A 484 -12.38 -22.20 22.73
N PRO A 485 -13.39 -22.02 23.59
CA PRO A 485 -13.16 -22.13 25.02
C PRO A 485 -12.57 -23.50 25.31
N GLN A 486 -11.45 -23.53 26.04
CA GLN A 486 -10.82 -24.75 26.52
C GLN A 486 -11.64 -25.34 27.65
#